data_21ff68c2a7e17ba38f4d39c24aef9970
#
_entry.id   21ff68c2a7e17ba38f4d39c24aef9970
#
_cell.length_a   1.000
_cell.length_b   1.000
_cell.length_c   1.000
_cell.angle_alpha   90.00
_cell.angle_beta   90.00
_cell.angle_gamma   90.00
#
_symmetry.space_group_name_H-M   'P 1'
#
loop_
_entity.id
_entity.type
_entity.pdbx_description
1 polymer ?
#
loop_
_entity_poly.entity_id
_entity_poly.type
_entity_poly.pdbx_seq_one_letter_code
_entity_poly.pdbx_strand_id
1 'polypeptide(L)'
;IIDEKYCLFDDKQVDWDSVYAEYQPQFDTMKIVTFEDQYRMFDLMEEMLNTLEDGHVNLYTPFDVSVCSSWYEGYPTNFDSEILTKYYLKDYRRAGGLNYCKIDGDSIGYVYYGSFSDSFSYLNWLMVMNYFAECKGIVLDVRNNGGGSMENAYRLAAPFFSKDTVVGYWQHKSGREHDAFSEVEEMKLEESKGNWLRPVVVLCN
;
A
#
# COMPACT_ATOMS: atom_id res chain seq x y z
N ILE A 1 -13.41 -14.12 -13.01
CA ILE A 1 -13.20 -13.07 -11.98
C ILE A 1 -12.10 -12.13 -12.45
N ILE A 2 -10.90 -12.61 -12.74
CA ILE A 2 -9.79 -11.75 -13.19
C ILE A 2 -10.19 -10.98 -14.44
N ASP A 3 -10.64 -11.63 -15.47
CA ASP A 3 -11.13 -11.04 -16.72
C ASP A 3 -12.13 -9.86 -16.50
N GLU A 4 -13.06 -10.02 -15.57
CA GLU A 4 -14.12 -9.03 -15.31
C GLU A 4 -13.73 -7.96 -14.26
N LYS A 5 -12.76 -8.23 -13.40
CA LYS A 5 -12.50 -7.41 -12.20
C LYS A 5 -11.12 -6.77 -12.15
N TYR A 6 -10.17 -7.35 -12.84
CA TYR A 6 -8.84 -6.78 -12.88
C TYR A 6 -8.83 -5.50 -13.73
N CYS A 7 -8.20 -4.45 -13.24
CA CYS A 7 -8.29 -3.11 -13.83
C CYS A 7 -7.00 -2.61 -14.48
N LEU A 8 -5.91 -3.39 -14.43
CA LEU A 8 -4.59 -2.94 -14.84
C LEU A 8 -4.02 -3.71 -16.05
N PHE A 9 -4.85 -4.34 -16.88
CA PHE A 9 -4.37 -5.08 -18.05
C PHE A 9 -3.54 -4.20 -18.98
N ASP A 10 -4.02 -3.00 -19.30
CA ASP A 10 -3.33 -2.05 -20.18
C ASP A 10 -2.03 -1.54 -19.55
N ASP A 11 -2.05 -1.20 -18.26
CA ASP A 11 -0.86 -0.73 -17.53
C ASP A 11 0.22 -1.81 -17.45
N LYS A 12 -0.18 -3.06 -17.30
CA LYS A 12 0.70 -4.23 -17.27
C LYS A 12 1.08 -4.74 -18.66
N GLN A 13 0.41 -4.23 -19.70
CA GLN A 13 0.57 -4.68 -21.08
C GLN A 13 0.30 -6.20 -21.24
N VAL A 14 -0.68 -6.71 -20.51
CA VAL A 14 -1.09 -8.12 -20.53
C VAL A 14 -2.32 -8.27 -21.42
N ASP A 15 -2.17 -9.04 -22.50
CA ASP A 15 -3.27 -9.52 -23.32
C ASP A 15 -3.92 -10.73 -22.63
N TRP A 16 -4.96 -10.48 -21.85
CA TRP A 16 -5.65 -11.52 -21.08
C TRP A 16 -6.36 -12.55 -21.95
N ASP A 17 -6.80 -12.16 -23.15
CA ASP A 17 -7.40 -13.11 -24.10
C ASP A 17 -6.37 -14.13 -24.58
N SER A 18 -5.14 -13.72 -24.82
CA SER A 18 -4.02 -14.61 -25.13
C SER A 18 -3.68 -15.52 -23.97
N VAL A 19 -3.62 -15.00 -22.73
CA VAL A 19 -3.42 -15.81 -21.53
C VAL A 19 -4.54 -16.83 -21.36
N TYR A 20 -5.80 -16.41 -21.52
CA TYR A 20 -6.94 -17.32 -21.47
C TYR A 20 -6.85 -18.44 -22.51
N ALA A 21 -6.52 -18.10 -23.74
CA ALA A 21 -6.39 -19.09 -24.84
C ALA A 21 -5.26 -20.11 -24.59
N GLU A 22 -4.21 -19.73 -23.90
CA GLU A 22 -3.08 -20.60 -23.54
C GLU A 22 -3.46 -21.58 -22.41
N TYR A 23 -4.12 -21.09 -21.36
CA TYR A 23 -4.37 -21.87 -20.15
C TYR A 23 -5.69 -22.66 -20.18
N GLN A 24 -6.74 -22.15 -20.82
CA GLN A 24 -8.06 -22.81 -20.85
C GLN A 24 -8.04 -24.26 -21.32
N PRO A 25 -7.32 -24.66 -22.40
CA PRO A 25 -7.27 -26.05 -22.84
C PRO A 25 -6.63 -26.99 -21.79
N GLN A 26 -5.72 -26.47 -20.97
CA GLN A 26 -5.06 -27.22 -19.91
C GLN A 26 -6.05 -27.51 -18.78
N PHE A 27 -6.85 -26.52 -18.39
CA PHE A 27 -7.92 -26.70 -17.40
C PHE A 27 -9.02 -27.65 -17.90
N ASP A 28 -9.44 -27.52 -19.15
CA ASP A 28 -10.50 -28.36 -19.76
C ASP A 28 -10.16 -29.84 -19.80
N THR A 29 -8.88 -30.17 -19.91
CA THR A 29 -8.40 -31.56 -19.94
C THR A 29 -8.09 -32.13 -18.55
N MET A 30 -8.03 -31.27 -17.52
CA MET A 30 -7.66 -31.65 -16.17
C MET A 30 -8.81 -32.40 -15.48
N LYS A 31 -8.49 -33.51 -14.84
CA LYS A 31 -9.43 -34.26 -13.99
C LYS A 31 -9.01 -34.08 -12.53
N ILE A 32 -9.92 -33.58 -11.71
CA ILE A 32 -9.68 -33.38 -10.29
C ILE A 32 -10.37 -34.51 -9.51
N VAL A 33 -9.60 -35.51 -9.12
CA VAL A 33 -10.08 -36.69 -8.39
C VAL A 33 -9.31 -36.91 -7.09
N THR A 34 -8.03 -36.53 -7.06
CA THR A 34 -7.12 -36.72 -5.94
C THR A 34 -6.65 -35.38 -5.37
N PHE A 35 -6.02 -35.41 -4.20
CA PHE A 35 -5.34 -34.22 -3.68
C PHE A 35 -4.19 -33.76 -4.58
N GLU A 36 -3.47 -34.69 -5.19
CA GLU A 36 -2.41 -34.37 -6.14
C GLU A 36 -2.95 -33.57 -7.35
N ASP A 37 -4.14 -33.90 -7.84
CA ASP A 37 -4.77 -33.13 -8.91
C ASP A 37 -5.14 -31.72 -8.46
N GLN A 38 -5.49 -31.52 -7.18
CA GLN A 38 -5.76 -30.18 -6.62
C GLN A 38 -4.49 -29.33 -6.55
N TYR A 39 -3.35 -29.89 -6.17
CA TYR A 39 -2.07 -29.21 -6.22
C TYR A 39 -1.69 -28.80 -7.64
N ARG A 40 -1.82 -29.73 -8.60
CA ARG A 40 -1.55 -29.42 -10.03
C ARG A 40 -2.46 -28.32 -10.58
N MET A 41 -3.73 -28.29 -10.17
CA MET A 41 -4.64 -27.21 -10.54
C MET A 41 -4.20 -25.88 -9.92
N PHE A 42 -3.76 -25.90 -8.66
CA PHE A 42 -3.25 -24.70 -7.97
C PHE A 42 -2.01 -24.16 -8.70
N ASP A 43 -1.03 -25.03 -9.00
CA ASP A 43 0.21 -24.64 -9.68
C ASP A 43 -0.09 -24.01 -11.05
N LEU A 44 -1.02 -24.58 -11.82
CA LEU A 44 -1.44 -24.03 -13.11
C LEU A 44 -2.15 -22.66 -12.97
N MET A 45 -2.99 -22.49 -11.93
CA MET A 45 -3.64 -21.21 -11.64
C MET A 45 -2.62 -20.15 -11.18
N GLU A 46 -1.64 -20.54 -10.35
CA GLU A 46 -0.54 -19.68 -9.92
C GLU A 46 0.27 -19.20 -11.13
N GLU A 47 0.67 -20.11 -12.01
CA GLU A 47 1.41 -19.79 -13.23
C GLU A 47 0.65 -18.79 -14.11
N MET A 48 -0.63 -19.04 -14.34
CA MET A 48 -1.51 -18.13 -15.08
C MET A 48 -1.61 -16.75 -14.42
N LEU A 49 -1.82 -16.68 -13.09
CA LEU A 49 -1.97 -15.41 -12.37
C LEU A 49 -0.66 -14.62 -12.30
N ASN A 50 0.47 -15.31 -12.23
CA ASN A 50 1.79 -14.67 -12.20
C ASN A 50 2.16 -13.95 -13.51
N THR A 51 1.44 -14.21 -14.62
CA THR A 51 1.58 -13.41 -15.84
C THR A 51 1.22 -11.95 -15.65
N LEU A 52 0.42 -11.63 -14.62
CA LEU A 52 0.04 -10.25 -14.27
C LEU A 52 1.15 -9.48 -13.54
N GLU A 53 2.13 -10.17 -12.97
CA GLU A 53 3.21 -9.55 -12.16
C GLU A 53 2.68 -8.54 -11.14
N ASP A 54 1.59 -8.87 -10.46
CA ASP A 54 0.89 -7.96 -9.53
C ASP A 54 0.80 -8.58 -8.14
N GLY A 55 1.46 -7.96 -7.16
CA GLY A 55 1.45 -8.39 -5.76
C GLY A 55 0.09 -8.29 -5.06
N HIS A 56 -0.92 -7.68 -5.69
CA HIS A 56 -2.29 -7.64 -5.17
C HIS A 56 -3.16 -8.80 -5.71
N VAL A 57 -2.67 -9.54 -6.71
CA VAL A 57 -3.34 -10.73 -7.22
C VAL A 57 -2.78 -11.95 -6.51
N ASN A 58 -3.56 -12.52 -5.60
CA ASN A 58 -3.14 -13.63 -4.75
C ASN A 58 -4.11 -14.79 -4.87
N LEU A 59 -3.60 -16.02 -4.80
CA LEU A 59 -4.37 -17.25 -4.77
C LEU A 59 -4.26 -17.91 -3.40
N TYR A 60 -5.39 -18.14 -2.74
CA TYR A 60 -5.43 -18.77 -1.42
C TYR A 60 -6.25 -20.07 -1.46
N THR A 61 -5.67 -21.12 -0.92
CA THR A 61 -6.35 -22.39 -0.67
C THR A 61 -6.07 -22.85 0.76
N PRO A 62 -6.78 -23.86 1.28
CA PRO A 62 -6.48 -24.42 2.60
C PRO A 62 -5.12 -25.12 2.69
N PHE A 63 -4.46 -25.38 1.58
CA PHE A 63 -3.20 -26.15 1.52
C PHE A 63 -2.02 -25.35 0.96
N ASP A 64 -2.28 -24.23 0.25
CA ASP A 64 -1.20 -23.40 -0.31
C ASP A 64 -1.64 -21.96 -0.55
N VAL A 65 -0.65 -21.06 -0.69
CA VAL A 65 -0.84 -19.63 -0.96
C VAL A 65 0.17 -19.19 -2.00
N SER A 66 -0.30 -18.62 -3.11
CA SER A 66 0.53 -17.95 -4.09
C SER A 66 0.43 -16.44 -3.97
N VAL A 67 1.57 -15.77 -3.93
CA VAL A 67 1.72 -14.31 -3.91
C VAL A 67 2.82 -13.94 -4.88
N CYS A 68 2.49 -13.14 -5.89
CA CYS A 68 3.50 -12.62 -6.81
C CYS A 68 4.39 -11.60 -6.09
N SER A 69 5.66 -11.94 -5.88
CA SER A 69 6.66 -11.07 -5.25
C SER A 69 7.67 -10.46 -6.22
N SER A 70 7.70 -10.93 -7.47
CA SER A 70 8.70 -10.53 -8.47
C SER A 70 8.67 -9.04 -8.81
N TRP A 71 7.54 -8.36 -8.65
CA TRP A 71 7.37 -6.95 -8.99
C TRP A 71 8.25 -5.99 -8.17
N TYR A 72 8.69 -6.39 -6.98
CA TYR A 72 9.58 -5.58 -6.14
C TYR A 72 10.99 -6.18 -5.97
N GLU A 73 11.23 -7.36 -6.53
CA GLU A 73 12.54 -7.99 -6.52
C GLU A 73 13.55 -7.18 -7.36
N GLY A 74 14.76 -7.07 -6.86
CA GLY A 74 15.84 -6.34 -7.54
C GLY A 74 15.87 -4.82 -7.27
N TYR A 75 14.89 -4.25 -6.59
CA TYR A 75 14.95 -2.86 -6.14
C TYR A 75 15.73 -2.76 -4.82
N PRO A 76 16.75 -1.89 -4.73
CA PRO A 76 17.47 -1.69 -3.49
C PRO A 76 16.57 -1.05 -2.45
N THR A 77 16.51 -1.63 -1.25
CA THR A 77 15.85 -0.98 -0.13
C THR A 77 16.71 0.16 0.39
N ASN A 78 16.15 1.36 0.56
CA ASN A 78 16.80 2.50 1.22
C ASN A 78 16.40 2.59 2.70
N PHE A 79 16.05 1.47 3.29
CA PHE A 79 15.53 1.36 4.65
C PHE A 79 16.26 0.26 5.41
N ASP A 80 16.75 0.60 6.62
CA ASP A 80 17.39 -0.30 7.56
C ASP A 80 16.80 -0.03 8.95
N SER A 81 16.04 -1.00 9.45
CA SER A 81 15.36 -0.89 10.75
C SER A 81 16.31 -0.86 11.94
N GLU A 82 17.48 -1.50 11.85
CA GLU A 82 18.48 -1.52 12.91
C GLU A 82 19.17 -0.15 13.01
N ILE A 83 19.55 0.43 11.87
CA ILE A 83 20.09 1.78 11.79
C ILE A 83 19.05 2.80 12.30
N LEU A 84 17.81 2.68 11.84
CA LEU A 84 16.72 3.56 12.27
C LEU A 84 16.55 3.54 13.79
N THR A 85 16.42 2.34 14.38
CA THR A 85 16.23 2.17 15.83
C THR A 85 17.46 2.62 16.61
N LYS A 86 18.65 2.30 16.13
CA LYS A 86 19.90 2.63 16.82
C LYS A 86 20.21 4.11 16.87
N TYR A 87 19.90 4.86 15.80
CA TYR A 87 20.37 6.23 15.66
C TYR A 87 19.26 7.29 15.71
N TYR A 88 18.04 6.97 15.29
CA TYR A 88 16.97 7.93 15.13
C TYR A 88 15.78 7.70 16.07
N LEU A 89 15.34 6.46 16.28
CA LEU A 89 14.23 6.13 17.16
C LEU A 89 14.70 5.79 18.59
N LYS A 90 15.70 6.49 19.10
CA LYS A 90 16.09 6.39 20.52
C LYS A 90 14.99 6.99 21.37
N ASP A 91 14.61 6.27 22.44
CA ASP A 91 13.59 6.74 23.39
C ASP A 91 12.27 7.18 22.71
N TYR A 92 11.92 6.50 21.60
CA TYR A 92 10.71 6.81 20.87
C TYR A 92 9.45 6.50 21.66
N ARG A 93 8.41 7.28 21.37
CA ARG A 93 7.05 7.07 21.85
C ARG A 93 6.21 6.40 20.79
N ARG A 94 5.11 5.78 21.21
CA ARG A 94 4.15 5.16 20.31
C ARG A 94 2.74 5.72 20.54
N ALA A 95 2.05 6.06 19.46
CA ALA A 95 0.66 6.52 19.46
C ALA A 95 -0.11 5.78 18.34
N GLY A 96 -0.80 4.69 18.69
CA GLY A 96 -1.34 3.78 17.68
C GLY A 96 -0.22 3.19 16.83
N GLY A 97 -0.36 3.21 15.50
CA GLY A 97 0.66 2.76 14.55
C GLY A 97 1.87 3.70 14.38
N LEU A 98 1.84 4.89 14.99
CA LEU A 98 2.89 5.90 14.84
C LEU A 98 4.00 5.70 15.87
N ASN A 99 5.26 5.62 15.43
CA ASN A 99 6.45 5.71 16.29
C ASN A 99 7.06 7.10 16.11
N TYR A 100 7.33 7.82 17.19
CA TYR A 100 7.77 9.20 17.09
C TYR A 100 8.73 9.62 18.19
N CYS A 101 9.63 10.54 17.86
CA CYS A 101 10.57 11.14 18.77
C CYS A 101 11.00 12.52 18.26
N LYS A 102 11.83 13.21 19.03
CA LYS A 102 12.53 14.40 18.53
C LYS A 102 13.97 14.05 18.20
N ILE A 103 14.49 14.66 17.17
CA ILE A 103 15.88 14.54 16.73
C ILE A 103 16.53 15.92 16.60
N ASP A 104 17.83 15.97 16.34
CA ASP A 104 18.60 17.19 16.16
C ASP A 104 18.44 18.19 17.34
N GLY A 105 18.76 17.73 18.56
CA GLY A 105 18.65 18.55 19.75
C GLY A 105 17.21 19.03 20.02
N ASP A 106 16.23 18.19 19.81
CA ASP A 106 14.79 18.44 19.96
C ASP A 106 14.21 19.46 18.95
N SER A 107 14.96 19.84 17.93
CA SER A 107 14.49 20.85 16.97
C SER A 107 13.63 20.29 15.83
N ILE A 108 13.68 18.97 15.57
CA ILE A 108 12.95 18.29 14.51
C ILE A 108 12.11 17.17 15.08
N GLY A 109 10.82 17.15 14.73
CA GLY A 109 9.95 16.01 14.97
C GLY A 109 10.24 14.90 13.96
N TYR A 110 10.30 13.65 14.41
CA TYR A 110 10.45 12.49 13.56
C TYR A 110 9.29 11.52 13.81
N VAL A 111 8.58 11.12 12.75
CA VAL A 111 7.51 10.13 12.80
C VAL A 111 7.85 9.03 11.83
N TYR A 112 7.88 7.80 12.30
CA TYR A 112 7.92 6.59 11.46
C TYR A 112 6.55 5.91 11.45
N TYR A 113 6.05 5.60 10.27
CA TYR A 113 4.79 4.89 10.07
C TYR A 113 4.97 3.76 9.05
N GLY A 114 5.22 2.56 9.55
CA GLY A 114 5.62 1.40 8.76
C GLY A 114 4.49 0.66 8.06
N SER A 115 3.22 0.94 8.38
CA SER A 115 2.08 0.30 7.71
C SER A 115 0.82 1.14 7.87
N PHE A 116 0.14 1.44 6.76
CA PHE A 116 -1.18 2.06 6.78
C PHE A 116 -2.30 1.11 7.24
N SER A 117 -2.00 -0.18 7.47
CA SER A 117 -2.91 -1.11 8.14
C SER A 117 -2.95 -0.91 9.66
N ASP A 118 -1.90 -0.33 10.25
CA ASP A 118 -1.85 -0.02 11.67
C ASP A 118 -2.66 1.26 11.95
N SER A 119 -3.77 1.13 12.64
CA SER A 119 -4.64 2.28 12.90
C SER A 119 -4.07 3.24 13.93
N PHE A 120 -4.41 4.52 13.78
CA PHE A 120 -4.26 5.53 14.82
C PHE A 120 -5.49 6.47 14.80
N SER A 121 -5.86 6.99 15.96
CA SER A 121 -6.98 7.93 16.09
C SER A 121 -6.54 9.37 15.82
N TYR A 122 -7.51 10.24 15.58
CA TYR A 122 -7.26 11.70 15.56
C TYR A 122 -6.59 12.19 16.86
N LEU A 123 -6.99 11.64 18.00
CA LEU A 123 -6.37 12.00 19.28
C LEU A 123 -4.89 11.57 19.34
N ASN A 124 -4.56 10.39 18.84
CA ASN A 124 -3.15 9.97 18.75
C ASN A 124 -2.33 10.98 17.95
N TRP A 125 -2.84 11.39 16.78
CA TRP A 125 -2.15 12.35 15.94
C TRP A 125 -2.04 13.74 16.59
N LEU A 126 -3.11 14.22 17.23
CA LEU A 126 -3.10 15.47 17.97
C LEU A 126 -2.04 15.48 19.08
N MET A 127 -1.89 14.37 19.81
CA MET A 127 -0.86 14.22 20.85
C MET A 127 0.55 14.26 20.26
N VAL A 128 0.78 13.63 19.10
CA VAL A 128 2.06 13.69 18.38
C VAL A 128 2.38 15.13 17.94
N MET A 129 1.41 15.82 17.34
CA MET A 129 1.57 17.21 16.90
C MET A 129 1.84 18.17 18.06
N ASN A 130 1.15 17.96 19.18
CA ASN A 130 1.40 18.74 20.40
C ASN A 130 2.81 18.48 20.97
N TYR A 131 3.28 17.24 20.92
CA TYR A 131 4.65 16.90 21.32
C TYR A 131 5.70 17.62 20.46
N PHE A 132 5.40 17.89 19.18
CA PHE A 132 6.25 18.62 18.24
C PHE A 132 6.00 20.13 18.23
N ALA A 133 5.18 20.68 19.13
CA ALA A 133 4.75 22.08 19.09
C ALA A 133 5.92 23.07 18.93
N GLU A 134 7.07 22.83 19.54
CA GLU A 134 8.26 23.68 19.48
C GLU A 134 9.25 23.27 18.36
N CYS A 135 9.01 22.18 17.63
CA CYS A 135 9.90 21.76 16.56
C CYS A 135 9.82 22.71 15.36
N LYS A 136 10.94 22.90 14.66
CA LYS A 136 11.04 23.75 13.47
C LYS A 136 10.51 23.06 12.21
N GLY A 137 10.48 21.75 12.19
CA GLY A 137 10.02 20.93 11.08
C GLY A 137 9.73 19.50 11.51
N ILE A 138 9.15 18.70 10.60
CA ILE A 138 8.87 17.28 10.79
C ILE A 138 9.49 16.47 9.66
N VAL A 139 10.09 15.36 10.01
CA VAL A 139 10.40 14.26 9.09
C VAL A 139 9.33 13.18 9.26
N LEU A 140 8.60 12.91 8.20
CA LEU A 140 7.60 11.85 8.11
C LEU A 140 8.20 10.71 7.29
N ASP A 141 8.53 9.61 7.95
CA ASP A 141 9.17 8.46 7.34
C ASP A 141 8.15 7.35 7.10
N VAL A 142 7.82 7.13 5.84
CA VAL A 142 6.95 6.05 5.37
C VAL A 142 7.72 5.02 4.53
N ARG A 143 9.04 5.00 4.61
CA ARG A 143 9.83 3.98 3.94
C ARG A 143 9.47 2.59 4.46
N ASN A 144 9.49 1.62 3.56
CA ASN A 144 9.09 0.25 3.82
C ASN A 144 7.63 0.11 4.31
N ASN A 145 6.77 1.09 3.98
CA ASN A 145 5.35 1.00 4.23
C ASN A 145 4.67 0.27 3.06
N GLY A 146 4.16 -0.92 3.32
CA GLY A 146 3.50 -1.76 2.31
C GLY A 146 2.07 -1.35 1.97
N GLY A 147 1.62 -0.16 2.38
CA GLY A 147 0.26 0.30 2.13
C GLY A 147 -0.73 -0.08 3.23
N GLY A 148 -2.03 -0.15 2.88
CA GLY A 148 -3.15 -0.46 3.78
C GLY A 148 -4.33 0.50 3.59
N SER A 149 -4.85 1.06 4.67
CA SER A 149 -6.05 1.91 4.65
C SER A 149 -5.76 3.31 4.11
N MET A 150 -6.48 3.71 3.06
CA MET A 150 -6.50 5.07 2.53
C MET A 150 -6.95 6.09 3.59
N GLU A 151 -7.89 5.72 4.46
CA GLU A 151 -8.35 6.59 5.56
C GLU A 151 -7.21 6.93 6.51
N ASN A 152 -6.35 5.98 6.84
CA ASN A 152 -5.18 6.23 7.68
C ASN A 152 -4.16 7.14 6.96
N ALA A 153 -3.95 6.95 5.65
CA ALA A 153 -3.09 7.83 4.85
C ALA A 153 -3.65 9.27 4.82
N TYR A 154 -4.95 9.44 4.59
CA TYR A 154 -5.60 10.77 4.63
C TYR A 154 -5.52 11.42 6.01
N ARG A 155 -5.78 10.67 7.07
CA ARG A 155 -5.67 11.17 8.46
C ARG A 155 -4.25 11.64 8.79
N LEU A 156 -3.24 10.94 8.27
CA LEU A 156 -1.85 11.34 8.44
C LEU A 156 -1.53 12.64 7.68
N ALA A 157 -2.04 12.77 6.44
CA ALA A 157 -1.73 13.87 5.56
C ALA A 157 -2.52 15.16 5.88
N ALA A 158 -3.77 15.03 6.32
CA ALA A 158 -4.69 16.16 6.50
C ALA A 158 -4.12 17.37 7.28
N PRO A 159 -3.36 17.21 8.39
CA PRO A 159 -2.81 18.34 9.14
C PRO A 159 -1.81 19.21 8.37
N PHE A 160 -1.30 18.76 7.25
CA PHE A 160 -0.33 19.50 6.41
C PHE A 160 -1.01 20.36 5.33
N PHE A 161 -2.33 20.33 5.25
CA PHE A 161 -3.10 21.10 4.27
C PHE A 161 -3.95 22.17 4.97
N SER A 162 -3.84 23.42 4.48
CA SER A 162 -4.55 24.58 5.04
C SER A 162 -5.85 24.91 4.28
N LYS A 163 -6.24 24.09 3.33
CA LYS A 163 -7.47 24.20 2.54
C LYS A 163 -7.80 22.84 1.90
N ASP A 164 -9.02 22.67 1.48
CA ASP A 164 -9.44 21.53 0.69
C ASP A 164 -8.53 21.37 -0.54
N THR A 165 -8.00 20.20 -0.72
CA THR A 165 -7.02 19.92 -1.77
C THR A 165 -7.31 18.58 -2.43
N VAL A 166 -7.41 18.57 -3.77
CA VAL A 166 -7.43 17.35 -4.56
C VAL A 166 -6.02 16.75 -4.56
N VAL A 167 -5.89 15.53 -4.08
CA VAL A 167 -4.60 14.83 -3.94
C VAL A 167 -4.45 13.66 -4.92
N GLY A 168 -5.48 13.36 -5.68
CA GLY A 168 -5.47 12.32 -6.69
C GLY A 168 -6.85 12.09 -7.28
N TYR A 169 -6.92 11.07 -8.10
CA TYR A 169 -8.14 10.62 -8.75
C TYR A 169 -8.21 9.10 -8.70
N TRP A 170 -9.41 8.56 -8.69
CA TRP A 170 -9.61 7.14 -8.73
C TRP A 170 -10.78 6.74 -9.60
N GLN A 171 -10.76 5.50 -10.07
CA GLN A 171 -11.82 4.84 -10.78
C GLN A 171 -11.91 3.39 -10.30
N HIS A 172 -13.04 2.76 -10.50
CA HIS A 172 -13.22 1.34 -10.24
C HIS A 172 -13.92 0.67 -11.42
N LYS A 173 -13.76 -0.64 -11.53
CA LYS A 173 -14.46 -1.42 -12.55
C LYS A 173 -15.96 -1.33 -12.33
N SER A 174 -16.70 -0.92 -13.38
CA SER A 174 -18.15 -0.74 -13.36
C SER A 174 -18.91 -1.75 -14.22
N GLY A 175 -18.20 -2.61 -14.96
CA GLY A 175 -18.77 -3.61 -15.85
C GLY A 175 -17.83 -4.79 -16.09
N ARG A 176 -18.19 -5.65 -17.06
CA ARG A 176 -17.42 -6.83 -17.42
C ARG A 176 -16.36 -6.56 -18.48
N GLU A 177 -16.61 -5.61 -19.36
CA GLU A 177 -15.67 -5.24 -20.42
C GLU A 177 -14.40 -4.66 -19.82
N HIS A 178 -13.25 -4.87 -20.46
CA HIS A 178 -11.93 -4.47 -19.93
C HIS A 178 -11.82 -2.95 -19.74
N ASP A 179 -12.51 -2.17 -20.56
CA ASP A 179 -12.56 -0.71 -20.52
C ASP A 179 -13.75 -0.13 -19.72
N ALA A 180 -14.58 -0.99 -19.09
CA ALA A 180 -15.73 -0.57 -18.32
C ALA A 180 -15.33 -0.06 -16.94
N PHE A 181 -15.12 1.26 -16.84
CA PHE A 181 -14.77 1.95 -15.59
C PHE A 181 -15.89 2.92 -15.17
N SER A 182 -15.92 3.26 -13.88
CA SER A 182 -16.74 4.34 -13.34
C SER A 182 -16.28 5.69 -13.89
N GLU A 183 -17.09 6.73 -13.66
CA GLU A 183 -16.62 8.10 -13.76
C GLU A 183 -15.40 8.31 -12.84
N VAL A 184 -14.53 9.26 -13.22
CA VAL A 184 -13.38 9.64 -12.42
C VAL A 184 -13.84 10.41 -11.19
N GLU A 185 -13.45 9.98 -10.02
CA GLU A 185 -13.74 10.61 -8.74
C GLU A 185 -12.51 11.29 -8.17
N GLU A 186 -12.68 12.49 -7.62
CA GLU A 186 -11.59 13.22 -6.96
C GLU A 186 -11.33 12.69 -5.56
N MET A 187 -10.06 12.43 -5.25
CA MET A 187 -9.60 12.15 -3.91
C MET A 187 -9.27 13.48 -3.22
N LYS A 188 -10.09 13.89 -2.26
CA LYS A 188 -9.95 15.17 -1.56
C LYS A 188 -9.50 14.99 -0.13
N LEU A 189 -8.55 15.82 0.28
CA LEU A 189 -8.28 16.09 1.68
C LEU A 189 -9.02 17.36 2.08
N GLU A 190 -9.84 17.26 3.11
CA GLU A 190 -10.53 18.41 3.68
C GLU A 190 -9.56 19.21 4.58
N GLU A 191 -9.82 20.52 4.69
CA GLU A 191 -9.09 21.40 5.58
C GLU A 191 -9.12 20.85 7.01
N SER A 192 -7.95 20.69 7.61
CA SER A 192 -7.81 20.26 9.00
C SER A 192 -7.72 21.45 9.96
N LYS A 193 -8.40 21.36 11.08
CA LYS A 193 -8.19 22.31 12.21
C LYS A 193 -6.90 21.96 12.94
N GLY A 194 -6.00 22.93 13.08
CA GLY A 194 -4.71 22.73 13.76
C GLY A 194 -3.59 22.33 12.80
N ASN A 195 -3.51 23.02 11.67
CA ASN A 195 -2.55 22.76 10.62
C ASN A 195 -1.10 22.95 11.04
N TRP A 196 -0.25 22.07 10.55
CA TRP A 196 1.19 22.23 10.61
C TRP A 196 1.67 22.98 9.37
N LEU A 197 2.05 24.24 9.52
CA LEU A 197 2.47 25.11 8.42
C LEU A 197 4.01 25.30 8.34
N ARG A 198 4.76 24.57 9.17
CA ARG A 198 6.23 24.54 9.14
C ARG A 198 6.72 23.46 8.18
N PRO A 199 8.02 23.46 7.83
CA PRO A 199 8.56 22.48 6.87
C PRO A 199 8.28 21.02 7.25
N VAL A 200 7.96 20.23 6.23
CA VAL A 200 7.80 18.77 6.32
C VAL A 200 8.65 18.13 5.24
N VAL A 201 9.37 17.07 5.59
CA VAL A 201 10.07 16.20 4.66
C VAL A 201 9.44 14.81 4.76
N VAL A 202 9.04 14.25 3.63
CA VAL A 202 8.53 12.89 3.54
C VAL A 202 9.64 11.99 2.99
N LEU A 203 9.96 10.92 3.71
CA LEU A 203 10.86 9.86 3.24
C LEU A 203 10.01 8.68 2.77
N CYS A 204 10.20 8.29 1.51
CA CYS A 204 9.54 7.14 0.88
C CYS A 204 10.55 6.33 0.05
N ASN A 205 10.19 5.10 -0.31
CA ASN A 205 10.93 4.22 -1.21
C ASN A 205 9.98 3.59 -2.23
#